data_131d1f813fdd6dbbde50ccbf23b4cb01
#
_entry.id   131d1f813fdd6dbbde50ccbf23b4cb01
#
_cell.length_a   1.000
_cell.length_b   1.000
_cell.length_c   1.000
_cell.angle_alpha   90.00
_cell.angle_beta   90.00
_cell.angle_gamma   90.00
#
_symmetry.space_group_name_H-M   'P 1'
#
loop_
_entity.id
_entity.type
_entity.pdbx_description
1 polymer ?
#
loop_
_entity_poly.entity_id
_entity_poly.type
_entity_poly.pdbx_seq_one_letter_code
_entity_poly.pdbx_strand_id
1 'polypeptide(L)'
;MDRNVIFLSPVPDFKGGAERSLMDLMGNPNIRPRLVVPAEGPLSKRATELGIPYDVLEFGKISDIRRPFRLGDGIKVIRDLLGAATKLKKLAKKHEARVVHSNGLKAHAINVTSRILGGAPSIIHIRDIANTGIERLTWRCLQLASTRTVLVSRACWPHPTLPGNTHVVYNGFRIGNPNPPDAPQNGEEIVIGFAGRIHPAKGLHVLLSALALARQRVGNLRLIVRGEFASETPDYKSEIETQVRDLGLIDAVTFDGFVSEPDAVYRSVNVVCVPSVLPDPLPRSVMEAMGRSLVVIAAPCGGIPEMIDHGQTGFLAGTPEEIAKHLVELANNPTLRREIGEKAAAACRVKFDIGVLHARITEVYDSIATRS
;
A
#
# COMPACT_ATOMS: atom_id res chain seq x y z
N MET A 1 -8.78 4.96 -28.68
CA MET A 1 -7.50 5.70 -28.72
C MET A 1 -6.45 4.87 -28.02
N ASP A 2 -5.30 4.68 -28.66
CA ASP A 2 -4.19 3.91 -28.06
C ASP A 2 -3.60 4.67 -26.87
N ARG A 3 -3.79 4.14 -25.67
CA ARG A 3 -3.26 4.72 -24.45
C ARG A 3 -1.95 4.03 -24.06
N ASN A 4 -0.87 4.37 -24.76
CA ASN A 4 0.47 3.91 -24.41
C ASN A 4 0.92 4.61 -23.12
N VAL A 5 1.09 3.88 -22.04
CA VAL A 5 1.48 4.40 -20.72
C VAL A 5 2.80 3.77 -20.29
N ILE A 6 3.79 4.60 -20.04
CA ILE A 6 5.04 4.16 -19.40
C ILE A 6 4.87 4.27 -17.88
N PHE A 7 5.11 3.17 -17.17
CA PHE A 7 5.17 3.13 -15.72
C PHE A 7 6.62 3.10 -15.25
N LEU A 8 7.04 4.13 -14.52
CA LEU A 8 8.40 4.27 -14.01
C LEU A 8 8.46 3.87 -12.53
N SER A 9 9.15 2.76 -12.24
CA SER A 9 9.40 2.27 -10.88
C SER A 9 10.75 2.76 -10.36
N PRO A 10 10.88 3.14 -9.07
CA PRO A 10 12.15 3.50 -8.45
C PRO A 10 13.01 2.29 -8.04
N VAL A 11 12.45 1.08 -8.05
CA VAL A 11 13.08 -0.15 -7.56
C VAL A 11 12.87 -1.32 -8.53
N PRO A 12 13.80 -2.28 -8.59
CA PRO A 12 13.65 -3.51 -9.36
C PRO A 12 12.94 -4.63 -8.59
N ASP A 13 12.73 -4.46 -7.28
CA ASP A 13 12.16 -5.45 -6.37
C ASP A 13 10.64 -5.58 -6.51
N PHE A 14 10.09 -6.72 -6.04
CA PHE A 14 8.65 -7.00 -5.98
C PHE A 14 8.27 -7.55 -4.59
N LYS A 15 8.51 -6.74 -3.54
CA LYS A 15 8.32 -7.19 -2.15
C LYS A 15 7.19 -6.46 -1.42
N GLY A 16 6.82 -5.26 -1.86
CA GLY A 16 5.90 -4.38 -1.15
C GLY A 16 4.51 -4.29 -1.74
N GLY A 17 3.62 -3.63 -1.00
CA GLY A 17 2.26 -3.30 -1.47
C GLY A 17 2.26 -2.30 -2.63
N ALA A 18 3.28 -1.44 -2.70
CA ALA A 18 3.39 -0.43 -3.76
C ALA A 18 3.63 -1.07 -5.14
N GLU A 19 4.52 -2.09 -5.22
CA GLU A 19 4.82 -2.81 -6.45
C GLU A 19 3.63 -3.67 -6.88
N ARG A 20 2.93 -4.32 -5.93
CA ARG A 20 1.67 -5.05 -6.21
C ARG A 20 0.62 -4.10 -6.79
N SER A 21 0.42 -2.92 -6.18
CA SER A 21 -0.53 -1.93 -6.68
C SER A 21 -0.11 -1.33 -8.03
N LEU A 22 1.19 -1.27 -8.32
CA LEU A 22 1.68 -0.89 -9.65
C LEU A 22 1.29 -1.93 -10.70
N MET A 23 1.42 -3.23 -10.39
CA MET A 23 0.97 -4.32 -11.28
C MET A 23 -0.54 -4.30 -11.48
N ASP A 24 -1.31 -4.05 -10.41
CA ASP A 24 -2.77 -3.89 -10.51
C ASP A 24 -3.15 -2.76 -11.49
N LEU A 25 -2.44 -1.62 -11.44
CA LEU A 25 -2.62 -0.52 -12.39
C LEU A 25 -2.27 -0.90 -13.84
N MET A 26 -1.15 -1.60 -14.02
CA MET A 26 -0.71 -2.04 -15.36
C MET A 26 -1.63 -3.10 -15.97
N GLY A 27 -2.37 -3.83 -15.14
CA GLY A 27 -3.42 -4.76 -15.59
C GLY A 27 -4.68 -4.09 -16.15
N ASN A 28 -4.74 -2.77 -16.26
CA ASN A 28 -5.87 -2.05 -16.81
C ASN A 28 -6.07 -2.37 -18.32
N PRO A 29 -7.22 -2.95 -18.72
CA PRO A 29 -7.44 -3.34 -20.12
C PRO A 29 -7.58 -2.15 -21.09
N ASN A 30 -7.76 -0.93 -20.57
CA ASN A 30 -7.93 0.27 -21.37
C ASN A 30 -6.62 0.96 -21.72
N ILE A 31 -5.45 0.38 -21.36
CA ILE A 31 -4.13 0.95 -21.65
C ILE A 31 -3.21 -0.09 -22.27
N ARG A 32 -2.14 0.38 -22.90
CA ARG A 32 -0.98 -0.43 -23.29
C ARG A 32 0.19 -0.08 -22.37
N PRO A 33 0.39 -0.86 -21.29
CA PRO A 33 1.41 -0.56 -20.30
C PRO A 33 2.81 -0.95 -20.81
N ARG A 34 3.80 -0.20 -20.38
CA ARG A 34 5.21 -0.53 -20.48
C ARG A 34 5.90 -0.17 -19.18
N LEU A 35 6.61 -1.11 -18.60
CA LEU A 35 7.35 -0.89 -17.36
C LEU A 35 8.76 -0.34 -17.65
N VAL A 36 9.22 0.61 -16.85
CA VAL A 36 10.62 1.06 -16.84
C VAL A 36 11.15 0.91 -15.41
N VAL A 37 12.25 0.18 -15.26
CA VAL A 37 12.90 -0.15 -13.99
C VAL A 37 14.36 0.31 -13.99
N PRO A 38 14.97 0.58 -12.81
CA PRO A 38 16.37 0.99 -12.73
C PRO A 38 17.37 -0.13 -13.04
N ALA A 39 16.97 -1.38 -12.87
CA ALA A 39 17.73 -2.60 -13.16
C ALA A 39 16.77 -3.77 -13.38
N GLU A 40 17.25 -4.86 -13.96
CA GLU A 40 16.50 -6.12 -13.98
C GLU A 40 16.34 -6.68 -12.55
N GLY A 41 15.20 -7.33 -12.30
CA GLY A 41 14.89 -7.87 -10.98
C GLY A 41 13.53 -8.57 -10.92
N PRO A 42 13.05 -8.88 -9.72
CA PRO A 42 11.75 -9.53 -9.52
C PRO A 42 10.57 -8.81 -10.18
N LEU A 43 10.60 -7.46 -10.20
CA LEU A 43 9.53 -6.67 -10.79
C LEU A 43 9.46 -6.81 -12.32
N SER A 44 10.61 -6.77 -13.00
CA SER A 44 10.67 -6.98 -14.48
C SER A 44 10.33 -8.42 -14.85
N LYS A 45 10.74 -9.42 -14.05
CA LYS A 45 10.33 -10.81 -14.24
C LYS A 45 8.81 -10.96 -14.15
N ARG A 46 8.20 -10.36 -13.12
CA ARG A 46 6.75 -10.38 -12.95
C ARG A 46 6.02 -9.70 -14.10
N ALA A 47 6.54 -8.59 -14.61
CA ALA A 47 5.99 -7.93 -15.80
C ALA A 47 6.02 -8.87 -17.03
N THR A 48 7.14 -9.56 -17.26
CA THR A 48 7.28 -10.54 -18.36
C THR A 48 6.27 -11.68 -18.26
N GLU A 49 6.07 -12.24 -17.05
CA GLU A 49 5.07 -13.30 -16.80
C GLU A 49 3.63 -12.85 -17.16
N LEU A 50 3.35 -11.56 -17.01
CA LEU A 50 2.07 -10.95 -17.36
C LEU A 50 1.99 -10.41 -18.79
N GLY A 51 3.01 -10.65 -19.61
CA GLY A 51 3.08 -10.15 -20.98
C GLY A 51 3.27 -8.63 -21.10
N ILE A 52 3.72 -7.97 -20.03
CA ILE A 52 3.97 -6.52 -20.01
C ILE A 52 5.42 -6.26 -20.44
N PRO A 53 5.66 -5.54 -21.55
CA PRO A 53 7.01 -5.21 -21.99
C PRO A 53 7.69 -4.24 -21.01
N TYR A 54 9.02 -4.37 -20.88
CA TYR A 54 9.78 -3.47 -20.01
C TYR A 54 11.07 -2.95 -20.71
N ASP A 55 11.61 -1.86 -20.17
CA ASP A 55 12.92 -1.32 -20.47
C ASP A 55 13.68 -1.06 -19.16
N VAL A 56 15.02 -1.12 -19.24
CA VAL A 56 15.90 -0.75 -18.13
C VAL A 56 16.42 0.67 -18.33
N LEU A 57 16.29 1.49 -17.31
CA LEU A 57 16.77 2.86 -17.26
C LEU A 57 17.55 3.07 -15.97
N GLU A 58 18.85 3.01 -16.02
CA GLU A 58 19.71 3.26 -14.87
C GLU A 58 19.53 4.67 -14.31
N PHE A 59 19.34 4.78 -12.99
CA PHE A 59 19.17 6.05 -12.29
C PHE A 59 20.50 6.65 -11.79
N GLY A 60 21.62 5.95 -11.96
CA GLY A 60 22.94 6.39 -11.47
C GLY A 60 22.93 6.59 -9.96
N LYS A 61 23.61 7.64 -9.49
CA LYS A 61 23.71 7.98 -8.06
C LYS A 61 22.38 8.32 -7.38
N ILE A 62 21.32 8.58 -8.14
CA ILE A 62 19.96 8.75 -7.59
C ILE A 62 19.50 7.48 -6.89
N SER A 63 19.91 6.31 -7.36
CA SER A 63 19.61 5.02 -6.71
C SER A 63 20.18 4.92 -5.31
N ASP A 64 21.35 5.50 -5.06
CA ASP A 64 22.09 5.40 -3.83
C ASP A 64 21.64 6.41 -2.75
N ILE A 65 20.80 7.39 -3.13
CA ILE A 65 20.34 8.42 -2.19
C ILE A 65 19.50 7.77 -1.09
N ARG A 66 20.08 7.72 0.11
CA ARG A 66 19.39 7.41 1.37
C ARG A 66 19.19 8.71 2.15
N ARG A 67 18.11 8.83 2.89
CA ARG A 67 17.90 9.96 3.80
C ARG A 67 18.79 9.80 5.05
N PRO A 68 19.47 10.86 5.56
CA PRO A 68 19.52 12.27 5.09
C PRO A 68 20.55 12.51 3.98
N PHE A 69 20.32 13.56 3.17
CA PHE A 69 21.20 14.01 2.08
C PHE A 69 22.59 14.48 2.56
N ARG A 70 23.67 14.05 1.89
CA ARG A 70 25.00 14.65 2.03
C ARG A 70 25.24 15.68 0.92
N LEU A 71 25.60 16.92 1.28
CA LEU A 71 25.78 18.06 0.37
C LEU A 71 26.87 17.85 -0.71
N GLY A 72 27.85 16.96 -0.48
CA GLY A 72 28.95 16.71 -1.43
C GLY A 72 28.58 15.99 -2.75
N ASP A 73 27.43 15.35 -2.81
CA ASP A 73 27.00 14.59 -4.01
C ASP A 73 26.11 15.39 -4.98
N GLY A 74 25.79 16.64 -4.68
CA GLY A 74 24.77 17.42 -5.36
C GLY A 74 24.97 17.55 -6.88
N ILE A 75 26.18 17.83 -7.37
CA ILE A 75 26.45 18.01 -8.81
C ILE A 75 26.28 16.68 -9.58
N LYS A 76 26.78 15.56 -9.00
CA LYS A 76 26.63 14.24 -9.62
C LYS A 76 25.17 13.82 -9.68
N VAL A 77 24.40 14.05 -8.63
CA VAL A 77 22.97 13.76 -8.56
C VAL A 77 22.19 14.56 -9.60
N ILE A 78 22.50 15.86 -9.77
CA ILE A 78 21.85 16.70 -10.80
C ILE A 78 22.17 16.19 -12.21
N ARG A 79 23.45 15.88 -12.47
CA ARG A 79 23.87 15.33 -13.78
C ARG A 79 23.15 14.01 -14.08
N ASP A 80 23.09 13.11 -13.13
CA ASP A 80 22.48 11.80 -13.32
C ASP A 80 20.94 11.92 -13.45
N LEU A 81 20.32 12.88 -12.73
CA LEU A 81 18.91 13.24 -12.90
C LEU A 81 18.61 13.72 -14.32
N LEU A 82 19.40 14.66 -14.84
CA LEU A 82 19.23 15.19 -16.19
C LEU A 82 19.49 14.10 -17.24
N GLY A 83 20.50 13.25 -17.01
CA GLY A 83 20.81 12.11 -17.87
C GLY A 83 19.65 11.09 -17.92
N ALA A 84 19.14 10.64 -16.78
CA ALA A 84 18.01 9.73 -16.68
C ALA A 84 16.73 10.34 -17.30
N ALA A 85 16.45 11.61 -17.02
CA ALA A 85 15.30 12.33 -17.56
C ALA A 85 15.35 12.43 -19.10
N THR A 86 16.55 12.70 -19.65
CA THR A 86 16.77 12.74 -21.12
C THR A 86 16.57 11.37 -21.76
N LYS A 87 17.09 10.30 -21.13
CA LYS A 87 16.87 8.93 -21.58
C LYS A 87 15.38 8.56 -21.53
N LEU A 88 14.69 8.91 -20.44
CA LEU A 88 13.24 8.68 -20.29
C LEU A 88 12.43 9.40 -21.39
N LYS A 89 12.78 10.66 -21.70
CA LYS A 89 12.18 11.41 -22.83
C LYS A 89 12.33 10.66 -24.15
N LYS A 90 13.53 10.12 -24.43
CA LYS A 90 13.80 9.33 -25.66
C LYS A 90 12.96 8.04 -25.67
N LEU A 91 12.88 7.32 -24.55
CA LEU A 91 12.04 6.12 -24.41
C LEU A 91 10.56 6.45 -24.63
N ALA A 92 10.07 7.53 -24.02
CA ALA A 92 8.69 7.96 -24.18
C ALA A 92 8.36 8.28 -25.66
N LYS A 93 9.28 8.95 -26.37
CA LYS A 93 9.13 9.20 -27.79
C LYS A 93 9.18 7.91 -28.63
N LYS A 94 10.14 7.02 -28.35
CA LYS A 94 10.30 5.72 -29.06
C LYS A 94 9.06 4.85 -28.99
N HIS A 95 8.39 4.84 -27.83
CA HIS A 95 7.20 4.01 -27.57
C HIS A 95 5.89 4.80 -27.72
N GLU A 96 5.93 6.00 -28.28
CA GLU A 96 4.76 6.86 -28.49
C GLU A 96 3.90 7.00 -27.22
N ALA A 97 4.59 7.14 -26.08
CA ALA A 97 3.92 7.19 -24.80
C ALA A 97 3.08 8.46 -24.66
N ARG A 98 1.78 8.29 -24.45
CA ARG A 98 0.85 9.39 -24.17
C ARG A 98 1.16 10.06 -22.83
N VAL A 99 1.65 9.28 -21.87
CA VAL A 99 1.96 9.73 -20.51
C VAL A 99 3.01 8.83 -19.86
N VAL A 100 3.82 9.41 -18.99
CA VAL A 100 4.69 8.68 -18.06
C VAL A 100 4.08 8.76 -16.67
N HIS A 101 3.78 7.61 -16.09
CA HIS A 101 3.21 7.44 -14.74
C HIS A 101 4.29 6.91 -13.81
N SER A 102 4.74 7.72 -12.86
CA SER A 102 5.81 7.35 -11.94
C SER A 102 5.30 6.93 -10.56
N ASN A 103 6.03 6.01 -9.93
CA ASN A 103 5.76 5.46 -8.61
C ASN A 103 6.99 5.68 -7.71
N GLY A 104 6.85 6.46 -6.62
CA GLY A 104 7.92 6.76 -5.67
C GLY A 104 8.81 7.96 -6.04
N LEU A 105 9.38 8.58 -5.01
CA LEU A 105 10.00 9.91 -5.07
C LEU A 105 11.10 10.07 -6.15
N LYS A 106 12.01 9.09 -6.25
CA LYS A 106 13.11 9.13 -7.23
C LYS A 106 12.58 9.10 -8.66
N ALA A 107 11.61 8.23 -8.93
CA ALA A 107 10.94 8.14 -10.22
C ALA A 107 10.13 9.40 -10.54
N HIS A 108 9.50 10.03 -9.53
CA HIS A 108 8.79 11.30 -9.70
C HIS A 108 9.74 12.41 -10.14
N ALA A 109 10.89 12.54 -9.51
CA ALA A 109 11.89 13.55 -9.88
C ALA A 109 12.36 13.40 -11.33
N ILE A 110 12.67 12.15 -11.75
CA ILE A 110 13.09 11.86 -13.13
C ILE A 110 11.96 12.16 -14.13
N ASN A 111 10.73 11.75 -13.81
CA ASN A 111 9.56 11.94 -14.67
C ASN A 111 9.23 13.43 -14.87
N VAL A 112 9.18 14.19 -13.78
CA VAL A 112 8.90 15.64 -13.82
C VAL A 112 10.02 16.39 -14.57
N THR A 113 11.28 16.05 -14.33
CA THR A 113 12.41 16.62 -15.05
C THR A 113 12.34 16.30 -16.56
N SER A 114 11.99 15.05 -16.92
CA SER A 114 11.79 14.66 -18.31
C SER A 114 10.71 15.51 -18.98
N ARG A 115 9.58 15.75 -18.30
CA ARG A 115 8.51 16.63 -18.80
C ARG A 115 8.99 18.08 -18.99
N ILE A 116 9.74 18.65 -18.03
CA ILE A 116 10.31 20.00 -18.14
C ILE A 116 11.24 20.12 -19.36
N LEU A 117 11.99 19.06 -19.66
CA LEU A 117 12.84 18.97 -20.85
C LEU A 117 12.06 18.74 -22.16
N GLY A 118 10.74 18.83 -22.15
CA GLY A 118 9.87 18.64 -23.32
C GLY A 118 9.57 17.16 -23.62
N GLY A 119 9.58 16.30 -22.60
CA GLY A 119 9.12 14.91 -22.68
C GLY A 119 7.59 14.79 -22.59
N ALA A 120 7.10 13.55 -22.55
CA ALA A 120 5.68 13.24 -22.42
C ALA A 120 5.07 13.85 -21.14
N PRO A 121 3.74 14.08 -21.10
CA PRO A 121 3.02 14.46 -19.90
C PRO A 121 3.35 13.54 -18.73
N SER A 122 3.50 14.12 -17.52
CA SER A 122 3.89 13.37 -16.32
C SER A 122 2.74 13.20 -15.35
N ILE A 123 2.55 11.97 -14.86
CA ILE A 123 1.75 11.68 -13.68
C ILE A 123 2.68 11.24 -12.57
N ILE A 124 2.56 11.87 -11.41
CA ILE A 124 3.19 11.41 -10.18
C ILE A 124 2.14 10.74 -9.29
N HIS A 125 2.39 9.49 -8.86
CA HIS A 125 1.48 8.75 -8.01
C HIS A 125 2.05 8.66 -6.59
N ILE A 126 1.59 9.54 -5.71
CA ILE A 126 2.07 9.65 -4.33
C ILE A 126 1.45 8.55 -3.49
N ARG A 127 2.30 7.71 -2.90
CA ARG A 127 1.96 6.57 -2.07
C ARG A 127 2.58 6.64 -0.67
N ASP A 128 3.11 7.79 -0.32
CA ASP A 128 3.75 8.06 0.97
C ASP A 128 3.10 9.26 1.64
N ILE A 129 3.08 9.29 2.96
CA ILE A 129 2.64 10.44 3.74
C ILE A 129 3.87 11.29 4.08
N ALA A 130 3.79 12.59 3.86
CA ALA A 130 4.86 13.52 4.21
C ALA A 130 4.87 13.80 5.71
N ASN A 131 5.91 13.34 6.39
CA ASN A 131 6.07 13.48 7.84
C ASN A 131 6.86 14.75 8.23
N THR A 132 7.67 15.30 7.33
CA THR A 132 8.52 16.46 7.59
C THR A 132 8.14 17.66 6.71
N GLY A 133 8.52 18.87 7.14
CA GLY A 133 8.33 20.08 6.33
C GLY A 133 9.03 20.03 4.97
N ILE A 134 10.22 19.41 4.91
CA ILE A 134 10.98 19.24 3.66
C ILE A 134 10.23 18.29 2.71
N GLU A 135 9.68 17.21 3.21
CA GLU A 135 8.87 16.28 2.40
C GLU A 135 7.61 16.95 1.85
N ARG A 136 6.92 17.73 2.68
CA ARG A 136 5.74 18.51 2.26
C ARG A 136 6.08 19.48 1.14
N LEU A 137 7.19 20.21 1.28
CA LEU A 137 7.67 21.13 0.24
C LEU A 137 8.04 20.36 -1.04
N THR A 138 8.74 19.24 -0.91
CA THR A 138 9.11 18.39 -2.05
C THR A 138 7.86 17.90 -2.81
N TRP A 139 6.84 17.39 -2.11
CA TRP A 139 5.58 17.01 -2.75
C TRP A 139 4.90 18.17 -3.44
N ARG A 140 4.93 19.36 -2.83
CA ARG A 140 4.36 20.57 -3.43
C ARG A 140 5.09 20.96 -4.72
N CYS A 141 6.42 20.98 -4.72
CA CYS A 141 7.22 21.27 -5.91
C CYS A 141 6.96 20.26 -7.05
N LEU A 142 6.96 18.98 -6.73
CA LEU A 142 6.69 17.93 -7.73
C LEU A 142 5.26 18.02 -8.27
N GLN A 143 4.28 18.30 -7.42
CA GLN A 143 2.89 18.50 -7.82
C GLN A 143 2.72 19.67 -8.79
N LEU A 144 3.34 20.84 -8.49
CA LEU A 144 3.30 22.00 -9.36
C LEU A 144 3.95 21.74 -10.73
N ALA A 145 5.02 20.97 -10.74
CA ALA A 145 5.77 20.63 -11.95
C ALA A 145 5.22 19.40 -12.70
N SER A 146 4.25 18.66 -12.17
CA SER A 146 3.62 17.52 -12.83
C SER A 146 2.42 17.94 -13.70
N THR A 147 2.05 17.12 -14.68
CA THR A 147 0.82 17.33 -15.45
C THR A 147 -0.41 16.98 -14.61
N ARG A 148 -0.35 15.85 -13.91
CA ARG A 148 -1.35 15.41 -12.93
C ARG A 148 -0.65 14.77 -11.74
N THR A 149 -1.28 14.90 -10.59
CA THR A 149 -0.88 14.20 -9.36
C THR A 149 -1.98 13.25 -8.96
N VAL A 150 -1.63 12.02 -8.67
CA VAL A 150 -2.53 11.00 -8.12
C VAL A 150 -2.08 10.71 -6.70
N LEU A 151 -3.03 10.66 -5.77
CA LEU A 151 -2.83 10.28 -4.38
C LEU A 151 -3.56 8.97 -4.13
N VAL A 152 -2.93 8.02 -3.45
CA VAL A 152 -3.60 6.75 -3.07
C VAL A 152 -4.65 6.95 -1.98
N SER A 153 -4.55 8.04 -1.21
CA SER A 153 -5.54 8.48 -0.23
C SER A 153 -5.43 9.99 -0.02
N ARG A 154 -6.45 10.60 0.53
CA ARG A 154 -6.43 12.01 0.88
C ARG A 154 -5.35 12.33 1.92
N ALA A 155 -5.07 11.36 2.80
CA ALA A 155 -4.03 11.46 3.83
C ALA A 155 -2.61 11.69 3.26
N CYS A 156 -2.36 11.32 1.99
CA CYS A 156 -1.08 11.60 1.33
C CYS A 156 -0.83 13.09 1.03
N TRP A 157 -1.84 13.94 1.19
CA TRP A 157 -1.73 15.37 0.92
C TRP A 157 -1.84 16.21 2.21
N PRO A 158 -0.78 16.95 2.58
CA PRO A 158 -0.67 17.59 3.89
C PRO A 158 -1.47 18.90 4.03
N HIS A 159 -2.22 19.31 3.00
CA HIS A 159 -2.98 20.55 3.00
C HIS A 159 -4.49 20.31 2.95
N PRO A 160 -5.35 21.18 3.49
CA PRO A 160 -6.79 20.99 3.54
C PRO A 160 -7.45 20.94 2.15
N THR A 161 -6.89 21.67 1.18
CA THR A 161 -7.42 21.73 -0.19
C THR A 161 -6.54 20.96 -1.16
N LEU A 162 -7.16 20.28 -2.12
CA LEU A 162 -6.45 19.64 -3.23
C LEU A 162 -6.25 20.64 -4.38
N PRO A 163 -5.05 20.69 -4.98
CA PRO A 163 -4.83 21.45 -6.21
C PRO A 163 -5.67 20.87 -7.37
N GLY A 164 -6.05 21.72 -8.34
CA GLY A 164 -6.93 21.34 -9.44
C GLY A 164 -6.39 20.25 -10.39
N ASN A 165 -5.06 19.99 -10.38
CA ASN A 165 -4.44 18.89 -11.12
C ASN A 165 -4.20 17.62 -10.26
N THR A 166 -4.79 17.55 -9.06
CA THR A 166 -4.59 16.46 -8.10
C THR A 166 -5.87 15.66 -7.92
N HIS A 167 -5.75 14.35 -8.02
CA HIS A 167 -6.85 13.39 -7.95
C HIS A 167 -6.57 12.35 -6.86
N VAL A 168 -7.59 11.99 -6.08
CA VAL A 168 -7.51 10.84 -5.17
C VAL A 168 -8.02 9.62 -5.94
N VAL A 169 -7.16 8.62 -6.09
CA VAL A 169 -7.50 7.33 -6.72
C VAL A 169 -7.00 6.23 -5.81
N TYR A 170 -7.91 5.60 -5.09
CA TYR A 170 -7.56 4.50 -4.19
C TYR A 170 -6.96 3.32 -4.95
N ASN A 171 -6.09 2.57 -4.29
CA ASN A 171 -5.67 1.28 -4.80
C ASN A 171 -6.87 0.36 -4.95
N GLY A 172 -6.81 -0.52 -5.93
CA GLY A 172 -7.80 -1.57 -6.13
C GLY A 172 -7.11 -2.94 -6.22
N PHE A 173 -7.89 -3.98 -6.04
CA PHE A 173 -7.43 -5.36 -6.21
C PHE A 173 -8.59 -6.23 -6.70
N ARG A 174 -8.27 -7.42 -7.21
CA ARG A 174 -9.30 -8.40 -7.54
C ARG A 174 -9.86 -8.96 -6.24
N ILE A 175 -11.11 -8.64 -5.95
CA ILE A 175 -11.79 -9.15 -4.77
C ILE A 175 -12.00 -10.65 -4.98
N GLY A 176 -11.43 -11.46 -4.09
CA GLY A 176 -11.55 -12.91 -4.09
C GLY A 176 -12.90 -13.39 -3.56
N ASN A 177 -12.95 -14.68 -3.20
CA ASN A 177 -14.15 -15.28 -2.62
C ASN A 177 -14.50 -14.56 -1.29
N PRO A 178 -15.77 -14.15 -1.09
CA PRO A 178 -16.18 -13.39 0.10
C PRO A 178 -16.07 -14.16 1.43
N ASN A 179 -16.00 -15.47 1.40
CA ASN A 179 -15.84 -16.27 2.60
C ASN A 179 -14.50 -17.00 2.56
N PRO A 180 -13.53 -16.68 3.43
CA PRO A 180 -12.34 -17.49 3.54
C PRO A 180 -12.78 -18.91 3.97
N PRO A 181 -12.36 -19.97 3.25
CA PRO A 181 -12.61 -21.33 3.68
C PRO A 181 -12.00 -21.55 5.07
N ASP A 182 -12.66 -22.35 5.88
CA ASP A 182 -12.17 -22.80 7.19
C ASP A 182 -12.11 -21.74 8.32
N ALA A 183 -12.85 -20.63 8.24
CA ALA A 183 -13.01 -19.77 9.41
C ALA A 183 -13.80 -20.51 10.51
N PRO A 184 -13.30 -20.58 11.77
CA PRO A 184 -14.00 -21.24 12.86
C PRO A 184 -15.42 -20.68 13.01
N GLN A 185 -16.41 -21.60 13.08
CA GLN A 185 -17.82 -21.22 13.22
C GLN A 185 -18.24 -21.20 14.69
N ASN A 186 -19.42 -20.71 14.98
CA ASN A 186 -20.00 -20.41 16.30
C ASN A 186 -19.52 -21.30 17.46
N GLY A 187 -18.99 -20.68 18.51
CA GLY A 187 -18.63 -21.32 19.78
C GLY A 187 -17.19 -21.84 19.86
N GLU A 188 -16.47 -21.82 18.75
CA GLU A 188 -15.08 -22.22 18.66
C GLU A 188 -14.14 -21.03 18.88
N GLU A 189 -12.85 -21.31 18.86
CA GLU A 189 -11.77 -20.36 19.00
C GLU A 189 -11.88 -19.20 17.97
N ILE A 190 -11.68 -17.97 18.43
CA ILE A 190 -11.65 -16.77 17.56
C ILE A 190 -10.21 -16.50 17.14
N VAL A 191 -9.98 -16.56 15.84
CA VAL A 191 -8.67 -16.35 15.24
C VAL A 191 -8.53 -14.92 14.74
N ILE A 192 -7.56 -14.21 15.30
CA ILE A 192 -7.16 -12.86 14.91
C ILE A 192 -6.01 -12.98 13.92
N GLY A 193 -6.08 -12.26 12.81
CA GLY A 193 -5.02 -12.18 11.81
C GLY A 193 -4.26 -10.86 11.87
N PHE A 194 -2.94 -10.95 11.84
CA PHE A 194 -2.05 -9.85 11.50
C PHE A 194 -1.35 -10.20 10.18
N ALA A 195 -1.48 -9.34 9.16
CA ALA A 195 -0.91 -9.60 7.85
C ALA A 195 -0.06 -8.42 7.36
N GLY A 196 1.21 -8.69 7.06
CA GLY A 196 2.12 -7.70 6.52
C GLY A 196 3.54 -7.81 7.10
N ARG A 197 4.41 -6.90 6.67
CA ARG A 197 5.79 -6.81 7.16
C ARG A 197 5.79 -6.55 8.67
N ILE A 198 6.53 -7.36 9.42
CA ILE A 198 6.63 -7.21 10.88
C ILE A 198 7.70 -6.16 11.17
N HIS A 199 7.24 -4.94 11.47
CA HIS A 199 8.03 -3.75 11.72
C HIS A 199 7.38 -2.94 12.85
N PRO A 200 8.11 -2.24 13.71
CA PRO A 200 7.53 -1.44 14.80
C PRO A 200 6.39 -0.52 14.37
N ALA A 201 6.53 0.12 13.20
CA ALA A 201 5.50 0.98 12.62
C ALA A 201 4.15 0.29 12.37
N LYS A 202 4.12 -1.05 12.22
CA LYS A 202 2.91 -1.84 11.99
C LYS A 202 2.21 -2.28 13.29
N GLY A 203 2.85 -2.10 14.45
CA GLY A 203 2.21 -2.17 15.75
C GLY A 203 1.90 -3.58 16.25
N LEU A 204 2.62 -4.63 15.83
CA LEU A 204 2.38 -5.98 16.37
C LEU A 204 2.48 -6.02 17.90
N HIS A 205 3.41 -5.26 18.50
CA HIS A 205 3.53 -5.12 19.95
C HIS A 205 2.27 -4.53 20.62
N VAL A 206 1.56 -3.62 19.93
CA VAL A 206 0.27 -3.07 20.41
C VAL A 206 -0.81 -4.16 20.40
N LEU A 207 -0.84 -4.97 19.32
CA LEU A 207 -1.80 -6.08 19.22
C LEU A 207 -1.55 -7.17 20.27
N LEU A 208 -0.30 -7.50 20.57
CA LEU A 208 0.03 -8.46 21.62
C LEU A 208 -0.49 -8.00 23.00
N SER A 209 -0.30 -6.71 23.34
CA SER A 209 -0.86 -6.14 24.57
C SER A 209 -2.38 -6.19 24.57
N ALA A 210 -3.03 -5.87 23.45
CA ALA A 210 -4.48 -5.95 23.29
C ALA A 210 -5.00 -7.40 23.43
N LEU A 211 -4.30 -8.36 22.84
CA LEU A 211 -4.64 -9.79 22.96
C LEU A 211 -4.58 -10.26 24.40
N ALA A 212 -3.53 -9.90 25.14
CA ALA A 212 -3.40 -10.24 26.55
C ALA A 212 -4.57 -9.70 27.40
N LEU A 213 -4.94 -8.42 27.18
CA LEU A 213 -6.08 -7.80 27.85
C LEU A 213 -7.43 -8.49 27.49
N ALA A 214 -7.62 -8.80 26.22
CA ALA A 214 -8.84 -9.45 25.76
C ALA A 214 -8.98 -10.88 26.31
N ARG A 215 -7.88 -11.65 26.37
CA ARG A 215 -7.87 -13.03 26.88
C ARG A 215 -8.19 -13.14 28.37
N GLN A 216 -8.02 -12.09 29.14
CA GLN A 216 -8.50 -12.05 30.55
C GLN A 216 -10.03 -12.12 30.66
N ARG A 217 -10.75 -11.78 29.58
CA ARG A 217 -12.21 -11.76 29.52
C ARG A 217 -12.78 -12.88 28.65
N VAL A 218 -12.04 -13.28 27.59
CA VAL A 218 -12.45 -14.31 26.63
C VAL A 218 -11.24 -15.19 26.33
N GLY A 219 -11.19 -16.39 26.93
CA GLY A 219 -10.00 -17.25 26.92
C GLY A 219 -9.64 -17.86 25.56
N ASN A 220 -10.58 -17.95 24.64
CA ASN A 220 -10.45 -18.68 23.36
C ASN A 220 -10.01 -17.78 22.19
N LEU A 221 -9.19 -16.75 22.43
CA LEU A 221 -8.62 -15.89 21.38
C LEU A 221 -7.22 -16.38 20.99
N ARG A 222 -6.97 -16.50 19.70
CA ARG A 222 -5.64 -16.79 19.12
C ARG A 222 -5.25 -15.73 18.08
N LEU A 223 -3.95 -15.54 17.91
CA LEU A 223 -3.36 -14.65 16.91
C LEU A 223 -2.51 -15.45 15.92
N ILE A 224 -2.77 -15.28 14.64
CA ILE A 224 -1.90 -15.74 13.57
C ILE A 224 -1.22 -14.52 12.95
N VAL A 225 0.12 -14.55 12.94
CA VAL A 225 0.97 -13.51 12.37
C VAL A 225 1.54 -14.00 11.06
N ARG A 226 1.16 -13.37 9.95
CA ARG A 226 1.60 -13.70 8.58
C ARG A 226 2.41 -12.57 7.99
N GLY A 227 3.72 -12.80 7.88
CA GLY A 227 4.70 -11.82 7.39
C GLY A 227 6.11 -12.14 7.87
N GLU A 228 7.06 -11.36 7.37
CA GLU A 228 8.46 -11.46 7.78
C GLU A 228 8.88 -10.26 8.61
N PHE A 229 9.81 -10.50 9.53
CA PHE A 229 10.47 -9.43 10.26
C PHE A 229 11.32 -8.58 9.31
N ALA A 230 11.22 -7.28 9.46
CA ALA A 230 11.95 -6.32 8.67
C ALA A 230 13.45 -6.37 9.01
N SER A 231 14.28 -6.56 7.99
CA SER A 231 15.74 -6.65 8.17
C SER A 231 16.39 -5.38 8.69
N GLU A 232 15.72 -4.23 8.49
CA GLU A 232 16.18 -2.93 8.99
C GLU A 232 15.93 -2.70 10.49
N THR A 233 15.20 -3.58 11.15
CA THR A 233 14.91 -3.53 12.60
C THR A 233 15.16 -4.90 13.24
N PRO A 234 16.41 -5.37 13.27
CA PRO A 234 16.75 -6.74 13.69
C PRO A 234 16.35 -7.05 15.13
N ASP A 235 16.44 -6.08 16.04
CA ASP A 235 16.14 -6.25 17.45
C ASP A 235 14.64 -6.45 17.73
N TYR A 236 13.80 -5.96 16.83
CA TYR A 236 12.35 -6.04 17.01
C TYR A 236 11.82 -7.48 17.09
N LYS A 237 12.50 -8.43 16.48
CA LYS A 237 12.14 -9.85 16.60
C LYS A 237 12.28 -10.33 18.04
N SER A 238 13.43 -10.07 18.66
CA SER A 238 13.69 -10.46 20.07
C SER A 238 12.76 -9.74 21.05
N GLU A 239 12.42 -8.48 20.78
CA GLU A 239 11.44 -7.71 21.56
C GLU A 239 10.07 -8.37 21.52
N ILE A 240 9.56 -8.74 20.33
CA ILE A 240 8.28 -9.41 20.15
C ILE A 240 8.26 -10.79 20.81
N GLU A 241 9.31 -11.60 20.64
CA GLU A 241 9.41 -12.92 21.28
C GLU A 241 9.44 -12.83 22.80
N THR A 242 10.10 -11.81 23.35
CA THR A 242 10.11 -11.52 24.79
C THR A 242 8.71 -11.10 25.27
N GLN A 243 8.06 -10.17 24.57
CA GLN A 243 6.71 -9.72 24.91
C GLN A 243 5.69 -10.87 24.90
N VAL A 244 5.78 -11.80 23.93
CA VAL A 244 4.92 -12.99 23.87
C VAL A 244 5.08 -13.85 25.13
N ARG A 245 6.32 -14.05 25.62
CA ARG A 245 6.60 -14.78 26.87
C ARG A 245 6.08 -14.06 28.10
N ASP A 246 6.42 -12.78 28.22
CA ASP A 246 6.09 -11.97 29.40
C ASP A 246 4.59 -11.78 29.58
N LEU A 247 3.83 -11.73 28.48
CA LEU A 247 2.38 -11.66 28.47
C LEU A 247 1.68 -13.03 28.58
N GLY A 248 2.42 -14.14 28.66
CA GLY A 248 1.84 -15.50 28.75
C GLY A 248 1.08 -15.91 27.48
N LEU A 249 1.52 -15.47 26.29
CA LEU A 249 0.83 -15.68 25.02
C LEU A 249 1.44 -16.80 24.15
N ILE A 250 2.36 -17.60 24.68
CA ILE A 250 3.10 -18.64 23.91
C ILE A 250 2.12 -19.56 23.17
N ASP A 251 1.08 -20.03 23.83
CA ASP A 251 0.09 -20.96 23.25
C ASP A 251 -0.99 -20.25 22.41
N ALA A 252 -1.01 -18.91 22.41
CA ALA A 252 -2.02 -18.10 21.75
C ALA A 252 -1.52 -17.41 20.46
N VAL A 253 -0.23 -17.40 20.19
CA VAL A 253 0.36 -16.69 19.06
C VAL A 253 1.13 -17.65 18.15
N THR A 254 0.80 -17.65 16.88
CA THR A 254 1.49 -18.43 15.85
C THR A 254 2.11 -17.52 14.81
N PHE A 255 3.36 -17.75 14.43
CA PHE A 255 4.06 -17.05 13.36
C PHE A 255 4.19 -17.96 12.14
N ASP A 256 3.39 -17.71 11.10
CA ASP A 256 3.37 -18.53 9.88
C ASP A 256 4.44 -18.10 8.84
N GLY A 257 5.15 -17.00 9.09
CA GLY A 257 6.09 -16.45 8.12
C GLY A 257 5.39 -15.78 6.92
N PHE A 258 6.12 -15.65 5.81
CA PHE A 258 5.59 -15.03 4.60
C PHE A 258 4.65 -15.97 3.86
N VAL A 259 3.45 -15.48 3.56
CA VAL A 259 2.46 -16.17 2.74
C VAL A 259 2.24 -15.39 1.45
N SER A 260 2.55 -16.00 0.31
CA SER A 260 2.51 -15.32 -1.00
C SER A 260 1.11 -15.21 -1.60
N GLU A 261 0.26 -16.22 -1.36
CA GLU A 261 -1.08 -16.29 -1.92
C GLU A 261 -2.06 -15.46 -1.08
N PRO A 262 -2.75 -14.47 -1.69
CA PRO A 262 -3.63 -13.56 -0.94
C PRO A 262 -4.76 -14.25 -0.18
N ASP A 263 -5.34 -15.34 -0.71
CA ASP A 263 -6.42 -16.04 -0.04
C ASP A 263 -5.91 -16.87 1.16
N ALA A 264 -4.71 -17.44 1.05
CA ALA A 264 -4.09 -18.15 2.16
C ALA A 264 -3.71 -17.22 3.31
N VAL A 265 -3.43 -15.91 3.04
CA VAL A 265 -3.14 -14.92 4.08
C VAL A 265 -4.29 -14.74 5.07
N TYR A 266 -5.52 -14.94 4.62
CA TYR A 266 -6.72 -14.71 5.44
C TYR A 266 -7.47 -16.00 5.77
N ARG A 267 -6.92 -17.17 5.40
CA ARG A 267 -7.51 -18.47 5.73
C ARG A 267 -7.58 -18.66 7.25
N SER A 268 -8.69 -19.22 7.71
CA SER A 268 -8.96 -19.50 9.14
C SER A 268 -8.93 -18.28 10.06
N VAL A 269 -9.11 -17.06 9.52
CA VAL A 269 -9.13 -15.80 10.29
C VAL A 269 -10.57 -15.31 10.43
N ASN A 270 -10.94 -14.86 11.61
CA ASN A 270 -12.27 -14.26 11.89
C ASN A 270 -12.23 -12.73 11.92
N VAL A 271 -11.13 -12.17 12.45
CA VAL A 271 -10.94 -10.72 12.63
C VAL A 271 -9.52 -10.35 12.22
N VAL A 272 -9.36 -9.30 11.45
CA VAL A 272 -8.03 -8.78 11.08
C VAL A 272 -7.72 -7.52 11.87
N CYS A 273 -6.54 -7.48 12.50
CA CYS A 273 -6.06 -6.30 13.19
C CYS A 273 -4.93 -5.62 12.41
N VAL A 274 -5.07 -4.29 12.23
CA VAL A 274 -4.06 -3.43 11.58
C VAL A 274 -3.71 -2.26 12.51
N PRO A 275 -2.96 -2.53 13.58
CA PRO A 275 -2.71 -1.59 14.68
C PRO A 275 -1.52 -0.66 14.38
N SER A 276 -1.47 -0.08 13.17
CA SER A 276 -0.35 0.74 12.71
C SER A 276 -0.06 1.90 13.67
N VAL A 277 1.18 2.01 14.14
CA VAL A 277 1.66 3.10 15.02
C VAL A 277 2.02 4.33 14.18
N LEU A 278 2.57 4.12 12.99
CA LEU A 278 2.83 5.20 12.04
C LEU A 278 1.75 5.23 10.95
N PRO A 279 1.43 6.44 10.46
CA PRO A 279 0.43 6.60 9.42
C PRO A 279 0.74 5.76 8.16
N ASP A 280 -0.19 4.91 7.77
CA ASP A 280 -0.13 4.15 6.53
C ASP A 280 -1.00 4.85 5.47
N PRO A 281 -0.49 5.09 4.27
CA PRO A 281 -1.24 5.79 3.21
C PRO A 281 -2.55 5.11 2.81
N LEU A 282 -2.51 3.80 2.60
CA LEU A 282 -3.68 2.98 2.27
C LEU A 282 -3.31 1.49 2.40
N PRO A 283 -3.38 0.91 3.59
CA PRO A 283 -2.90 -0.45 3.84
C PRO A 283 -3.71 -1.51 3.08
N ARG A 284 -3.01 -2.31 2.27
CA ARG A 284 -3.65 -3.38 1.48
C ARG A 284 -4.35 -4.41 2.36
N SER A 285 -3.79 -4.71 3.53
CA SER A 285 -4.37 -5.68 4.47
C SER A 285 -5.80 -5.30 4.91
N VAL A 286 -6.10 -4.01 5.03
CA VAL A 286 -7.46 -3.54 5.32
C VAL A 286 -8.39 -3.85 4.14
N MET A 287 -8.02 -3.45 2.91
CA MET A 287 -8.84 -3.71 1.73
C MET A 287 -9.06 -5.22 1.51
N GLU A 288 -7.99 -6.00 1.59
CA GLU A 288 -8.01 -7.44 1.34
C GLU A 288 -8.86 -8.19 2.36
N ALA A 289 -8.81 -7.78 3.64
CA ALA A 289 -9.67 -8.33 4.69
C ALA A 289 -11.15 -7.95 4.49
N MET A 290 -11.42 -6.66 4.25
CA MET A 290 -12.79 -6.18 3.96
C MET A 290 -13.41 -6.92 2.76
N GLY A 291 -12.64 -7.10 1.68
CA GLY A 291 -13.11 -7.79 0.47
C GLY A 291 -13.48 -9.27 0.70
N ARG A 292 -13.00 -9.86 1.79
CA ARG A 292 -13.30 -11.24 2.22
C ARG A 292 -14.37 -11.33 3.32
N SER A 293 -15.12 -10.26 3.53
CA SER A 293 -16.14 -10.16 4.59
C SER A 293 -15.58 -10.36 6.00
N LEU A 294 -14.30 -10.07 6.21
CA LEU A 294 -13.68 -10.08 7.54
C LEU A 294 -13.86 -8.74 8.24
N VAL A 295 -14.12 -8.79 9.55
CA VAL A 295 -14.12 -7.58 10.36
C VAL A 295 -12.69 -7.10 10.53
N VAL A 296 -12.48 -5.80 10.34
CA VAL A 296 -11.19 -5.16 10.53
C VAL A 296 -11.23 -4.24 11.75
N ILE A 297 -10.27 -4.41 12.65
CA ILE A 297 -9.95 -3.45 13.72
C ILE A 297 -8.64 -2.77 13.32
N ALA A 298 -8.64 -1.46 13.13
CA ALA A 298 -7.46 -0.75 12.64
C ALA A 298 -7.24 0.59 13.35
N ALA A 299 -5.98 1.01 13.43
CA ALA A 299 -5.63 2.29 14.03
C ALA A 299 -6.16 3.47 13.18
N PRO A 300 -6.73 4.53 13.83
CA PRO A 300 -7.31 5.68 13.13
C PRO A 300 -6.22 6.64 12.60
N CYS A 301 -5.27 6.14 11.79
CA CYS A 301 -4.14 6.90 11.29
C CYS A 301 -3.96 6.75 9.77
N GLY A 302 -3.34 7.74 9.15
CA GLY A 302 -3.09 7.75 7.71
C GLY A 302 -4.38 7.72 6.88
N GLY A 303 -4.44 6.84 5.89
CA GLY A 303 -5.61 6.64 5.03
C GLY A 303 -6.64 5.64 5.57
N ILE A 304 -6.41 5.02 6.72
CA ILE A 304 -7.34 4.04 7.30
C ILE A 304 -8.74 4.63 7.57
N PRO A 305 -8.89 5.87 8.11
CA PRO A 305 -10.21 6.48 8.28
C PRO A 305 -10.99 6.73 6.98
N GLU A 306 -10.32 6.71 5.82
CA GLU A 306 -10.99 6.79 4.51
C GLU A 306 -11.56 5.44 4.05
N MET A 307 -11.11 4.34 4.70
CA MET A 307 -11.44 2.96 4.35
C MET A 307 -12.57 2.40 5.22
N ILE A 308 -12.56 2.72 6.51
CA ILE A 308 -13.43 2.13 7.54
C ILE A 308 -14.38 3.20 8.08
N ASP A 309 -15.68 2.92 7.99
CA ASP A 309 -16.72 3.63 8.71
C ASP A 309 -16.91 2.93 10.07
N HIS A 310 -16.45 3.59 11.17
CA HIS A 310 -16.40 3.02 12.51
C HIS A 310 -17.75 2.47 12.98
N GLY A 311 -17.77 1.21 13.44
CA GLY A 311 -18.95 0.51 13.88
C GLY A 311 -19.91 0.04 12.78
N GLN A 312 -19.60 0.37 11.50
CA GLN A 312 -20.42 -0.03 10.34
C GLN A 312 -19.67 -1.05 9.46
N THR A 313 -18.45 -0.73 9.03
CA THR A 313 -17.65 -1.57 8.12
C THR A 313 -16.36 -2.06 8.77
N GLY A 314 -16.22 -1.86 10.06
CA GLY A 314 -15.06 -2.20 10.88
C GLY A 314 -14.94 -1.28 12.08
N PHE A 315 -13.86 -1.40 12.82
CA PHE A 315 -13.61 -0.60 14.00
C PHE A 315 -12.30 0.20 13.88
N LEU A 316 -12.36 1.47 14.27
CA LEU A 316 -11.18 2.31 14.43
C LEU A 316 -10.80 2.29 15.91
N ALA A 317 -9.60 1.76 16.22
CA ALA A 317 -9.08 1.61 17.56
C ALA A 317 -7.55 1.76 17.53
N GLY A 318 -7.01 2.64 18.38
CA GLY A 318 -5.58 3.01 18.38
C GLY A 318 -4.80 2.52 19.59
N THR A 319 -5.50 2.17 20.70
CA THR A 319 -4.85 1.70 21.92
C THR A 319 -5.10 0.21 22.17
N PRO A 320 -4.25 -0.48 22.94
CA PRO A 320 -4.48 -1.86 23.32
C PRO A 320 -5.85 -2.09 23.96
N GLU A 321 -6.31 -1.17 24.80
CA GLU A 321 -7.59 -1.24 25.53
C GLU A 321 -8.78 -1.16 24.56
N GLU A 322 -8.73 -0.23 23.58
CA GLU A 322 -9.77 -0.09 22.55
C GLU A 322 -9.83 -1.33 21.66
N ILE A 323 -8.67 -1.83 21.21
CA ILE A 323 -8.59 -3.06 20.41
C ILE A 323 -9.15 -4.25 21.19
N ALA A 324 -8.72 -4.41 22.46
CA ALA A 324 -9.18 -5.49 23.32
C ALA A 324 -10.70 -5.44 23.54
N LYS A 325 -11.28 -4.25 23.75
CA LYS A 325 -12.73 -4.06 23.86
C LYS A 325 -13.47 -4.63 22.66
N HIS A 326 -13.04 -4.29 21.44
CA HIS A 326 -13.68 -4.77 20.23
C HIS A 326 -13.41 -6.26 19.95
N LEU A 327 -12.24 -6.79 20.33
CA LEU A 327 -11.97 -8.22 20.26
C LEU A 327 -12.94 -9.02 21.16
N VAL A 328 -13.17 -8.57 22.38
CA VAL A 328 -14.13 -9.18 23.32
C VAL A 328 -15.56 -9.08 22.79
N GLU A 329 -15.96 -7.92 22.28
CA GLU A 329 -17.29 -7.70 21.69
C GLU A 329 -17.54 -8.66 20.53
N LEU A 330 -16.59 -8.75 19.58
CA LEU A 330 -16.70 -9.60 18.41
C LEU A 330 -16.61 -11.09 18.74
N ALA A 331 -15.86 -11.47 19.79
CA ALA A 331 -15.79 -12.86 20.24
C ALA A 331 -17.14 -13.35 20.79
N ASN A 332 -17.84 -12.49 21.52
CA ASN A 332 -19.12 -12.81 22.14
C ASN A 332 -20.32 -12.59 21.20
N ASN A 333 -20.14 -11.99 20.03
CA ASN A 333 -21.25 -11.67 19.12
C ASN A 333 -20.96 -12.10 17.67
N PRO A 334 -21.19 -13.38 17.32
CA PRO A 334 -20.99 -13.89 15.95
C PRO A 334 -21.87 -13.19 14.91
N THR A 335 -23.08 -12.78 15.31
CA THR A 335 -24.01 -12.06 14.42
C THR A 335 -23.46 -10.70 14.02
N LEU A 336 -23.00 -9.91 15.00
CA LEU A 336 -22.36 -8.62 14.75
C LEU A 336 -21.13 -8.77 13.84
N ARG A 337 -20.31 -9.80 14.10
CA ARG A 337 -19.11 -10.10 13.30
C ARG A 337 -19.48 -10.34 11.85
N ARG A 338 -20.52 -11.12 11.56
CA ARG A 338 -21.01 -11.38 10.21
C ARG A 338 -21.57 -10.12 9.56
N GLU A 339 -22.44 -9.38 10.24
CA GLU A 339 -23.08 -8.18 9.70
C GLU A 339 -22.06 -7.09 9.31
N ILE A 340 -21.07 -6.84 10.18
CA ILE A 340 -20.00 -5.87 9.88
C ILE A 340 -19.13 -6.37 8.73
N GLY A 341 -18.79 -7.66 8.68
CA GLY A 341 -18.03 -8.24 7.59
C GLY A 341 -18.74 -8.11 6.23
N GLU A 342 -20.03 -8.37 6.17
CA GLU A 342 -20.85 -8.21 4.95
C GLU A 342 -20.90 -6.75 4.49
N LYS A 343 -21.10 -5.80 5.42
CA LYS A 343 -21.05 -4.36 5.11
C LYS A 343 -19.65 -3.93 4.66
N ALA A 344 -18.59 -4.46 5.27
CA ALA A 344 -17.22 -4.21 4.87
C ALA A 344 -16.96 -4.66 3.42
N ALA A 345 -17.40 -5.86 3.07
CA ALA A 345 -17.25 -6.38 1.71
C ALA A 345 -18.03 -5.57 0.68
N ALA A 346 -19.24 -5.13 1.02
CA ALA A 346 -20.05 -4.26 0.15
C ALA A 346 -19.35 -2.92 -0.09
N ALA A 347 -18.85 -2.26 0.97
CA ALA A 347 -18.09 -1.02 0.88
C ALA A 347 -16.77 -1.20 0.10
N CYS A 348 -16.09 -2.32 0.30
CA CYS A 348 -14.86 -2.66 -0.42
C CYS A 348 -15.08 -2.78 -1.93
N ARG A 349 -16.16 -3.43 -2.39
CA ARG A 349 -16.50 -3.53 -3.81
C ARG A 349 -16.74 -2.17 -4.45
N VAL A 350 -17.35 -1.25 -3.75
CA VAL A 350 -17.63 0.10 -4.26
C VAL A 350 -16.37 0.96 -4.33
N LYS A 351 -15.45 0.82 -3.36
CA LYS A 351 -14.28 1.71 -3.24
C LYS A 351 -13.00 1.12 -3.82
N PHE A 352 -12.77 -0.20 -3.69
CA PHE A 352 -11.47 -0.84 -3.87
C PHE A 352 -11.47 -2.01 -4.88
N ASP A 353 -12.57 -2.23 -5.62
CA ASP A 353 -12.54 -3.20 -6.71
C ASP A 353 -11.57 -2.74 -7.81
N ILE A 354 -10.89 -3.71 -8.45
CA ILE A 354 -9.93 -3.44 -9.50
C ILE A 354 -10.53 -2.65 -10.68
N GLY A 355 -11.80 -2.91 -11.00
CA GLY A 355 -12.53 -2.18 -12.04
C GLY A 355 -12.73 -0.72 -11.69
N VAL A 356 -12.98 -0.40 -10.42
CA VAL A 356 -13.10 0.98 -9.93
C VAL A 356 -11.76 1.72 -10.07
N LEU A 357 -10.65 1.08 -9.65
CA LEU A 357 -9.31 1.63 -9.86
C LEU A 357 -9.05 1.92 -11.36
N HIS A 358 -9.33 0.94 -12.24
CA HIS A 358 -9.08 1.06 -13.67
C HIS A 358 -9.94 2.17 -14.30
N ALA A 359 -11.20 2.30 -13.92
CA ALA A 359 -12.06 3.37 -14.39
C ALA A 359 -11.53 4.75 -13.98
N ARG A 360 -11.26 4.93 -12.68
CA ARG A 360 -10.79 6.20 -12.12
C ARG A 360 -9.44 6.65 -12.68
N ILE A 361 -8.50 5.73 -12.83
CA ILE A 361 -7.18 6.09 -13.40
C ILE A 361 -7.30 6.40 -14.89
N THR A 362 -8.19 5.73 -15.61
CA THR A 362 -8.48 6.03 -17.02
C THR A 362 -9.05 7.44 -17.19
N GLU A 363 -9.96 7.88 -16.31
CA GLU A 363 -10.46 9.27 -16.29
C GLU A 363 -9.31 10.28 -16.13
N VAL A 364 -8.33 9.97 -15.26
CA VAL A 364 -7.13 10.83 -15.10
C VAL A 364 -6.31 10.88 -16.38
N TYR A 365 -6.08 9.74 -17.05
CA TYR A 365 -5.35 9.70 -18.32
C TYR A 365 -6.08 10.48 -19.41
N ASP A 366 -7.41 10.39 -19.48
CA ASP A 366 -8.23 11.09 -20.48
C ASP A 366 -8.29 12.59 -20.24
N SER A 367 -8.19 13.03 -18.98
CA SER A 367 -8.12 14.46 -18.61
C SER A 367 -6.84 15.15 -19.08
N ILE A 368 -5.82 14.37 -19.51
CA ILE A 368 -4.60 14.90 -20.12
C ILE A 368 -4.91 15.12 -21.60
N ALA A 369 -5.37 16.34 -21.92
CA ALA A 369 -5.64 16.72 -23.29
C ALA A 369 -4.42 16.45 -24.16
N THR A 370 -4.63 15.81 -25.29
CA THR A 370 -3.68 15.81 -26.38
C THR A 370 -3.46 17.28 -26.77
N ARG A 371 -2.33 17.86 -26.38
CA ARG A 371 -1.89 19.10 -27.02
C ARG A 371 -1.62 18.73 -28.46
N SER A 372 -2.59 19.10 -29.31
CA SER A 372 -2.43 19.17 -30.76
C SER A 372 -1.28 20.10 -31.14
#